data_e364ecead2dad5d30e5b90ba028ae736
#
_entry.id   e364ecead2dad5d30e5b90ba028ae736
#
_cell.length_a   1.000
_cell.length_b   1.000
_cell.length_c   1.000
_cell.angle_alpha   90.00
_cell.angle_beta   90.00
_cell.angle_gamma   90.00
#
_symmetry.space_group_name_H-M   'P 1'
#
loop_
_entity.id
_entity.type
_entity.pdbx_description
1 polymer ?
#
loop_
_entity_poly.entity_id
_entity_poly.type
_entity_poly.pdbx_seq_one_letter_code
_entity_poly.pdbx_strand_id
1 'polypeptide(L)'
;MQRKYFFLIAALAVALLPTLNLAFCQDATSQPDKLAASAGKSAAQGDDDQAQLDQDIKLLRENVRSQKKLIVAANMQLTGAEAEKFWPVYDQYAADLAKINDMKAVLIKDYLQNLDSMNGEQAESYVRKRAAVEESIMQLRLKYVPAFGKVLSGRQTALFFQIDWRVGLLVDLQLARMPMIDP
;
A
#
# COMPACT_ATOMS: atom_id res chain seq x y z
N MET A 1 16.68 -0.27 28.29
CA MET A 1 16.12 -1.55 27.78
C MET A 1 15.36 -1.44 26.45
N GLN A 2 15.66 -0.45 25.60
CA GLN A 2 14.88 -0.20 24.36
C GLN A 2 15.56 -0.63 23.05
N ARG A 3 16.76 -1.20 23.09
CA ARG A 3 17.50 -1.57 21.86
C ARG A 3 17.14 -2.93 21.25
N LYS A 4 16.42 -3.78 21.96
CA LYS A 4 16.12 -5.17 21.50
C LYS A 4 14.94 -5.28 20.51
N TYR A 5 14.05 -4.29 20.44
CA TYR A 5 12.87 -4.34 19.59
C TYR A 5 13.09 -3.74 18.19
N PHE A 6 14.19 -3.01 17.99
CA PHE A 6 14.49 -2.39 16.70
C PHE A 6 14.88 -3.43 15.62
N PHE A 7 15.43 -4.57 16.03
CA PHE A 7 15.83 -5.64 15.12
C PHE A 7 14.67 -6.57 14.72
N LEU A 8 13.60 -6.66 15.50
CA LEU A 8 12.43 -7.51 15.19
C LEU A 8 11.57 -6.94 14.06
N ILE A 9 11.56 -5.61 13.87
CA ILE A 9 10.80 -4.96 12.80
C ILE A 9 11.50 -5.14 11.44
N ALA A 10 12.83 -5.20 11.42
CA ALA A 10 13.60 -5.41 10.19
C ALA A 10 13.54 -6.86 9.66
N ALA A 11 13.33 -7.84 10.53
CA ALA A 11 13.28 -9.27 10.15
C ALA A 11 11.95 -9.70 9.52
N LEU A 12 10.85 -8.99 9.77
CA LEU A 12 9.53 -9.36 9.24
C LEU A 12 9.31 -8.95 7.78
N ALA A 13 10.12 -8.02 7.25
CA ALA A 13 9.99 -7.54 5.87
C ALA A 13 10.68 -8.41 4.82
N VAL A 14 11.48 -9.43 5.24
CA VAL A 14 12.31 -10.25 4.31
C VAL A 14 11.66 -11.59 3.94
N ALA A 15 10.61 -12.04 4.63
CA ALA A 15 10.10 -13.40 4.49
C ALA A 15 8.97 -13.60 3.45
N LEU A 16 8.62 -12.58 2.64
CA LEU A 16 7.53 -12.69 1.65
C LEU A 16 7.98 -12.29 0.24
N LEU A 17 8.99 -12.97 -0.28
CA LEU A 17 9.25 -12.98 -1.72
C LEU A 17 8.94 -14.38 -2.27
N PRO A 18 7.87 -14.56 -3.06
CA PRO A 18 7.77 -15.73 -3.93
C PRO A 18 8.83 -15.59 -5.02
N THR A 19 9.69 -16.59 -5.14
CA THR A 19 10.67 -16.75 -6.22
C THR A 19 9.91 -16.90 -7.54
N LEU A 20 9.92 -15.87 -8.39
CA LEU A 20 9.54 -16.02 -9.80
C LEU A 20 10.62 -16.85 -10.51
N ASN A 21 10.31 -18.11 -10.77
CA ASN A 21 11.07 -18.94 -11.71
C ASN A 21 10.77 -18.48 -13.14
N LEU A 22 11.71 -17.76 -13.74
CA LEU A 22 11.77 -17.54 -15.19
C LEU A 22 12.32 -18.79 -15.85
N ALA A 23 11.46 -19.68 -16.29
CA ALA A 23 11.84 -20.74 -17.21
C ALA A 23 11.87 -20.18 -18.63
N PHE A 24 13.07 -19.90 -19.11
CA PHE A 24 13.37 -19.59 -20.50
C PHE A 24 13.46 -20.91 -21.26
N CYS A 25 12.47 -21.25 -22.08
CA CYS A 25 12.59 -22.29 -23.10
C CYS A 25 12.59 -21.65 -24.49
N GLN A 26 13.78 -21.65 -25.10
CA GLN A 26 13.91 -21.58 -26.56
C GLN A 26 13.55 -22.92 -27.15
N ASP A 27 12.66 -22.96 -28.12
CA ASP A 27 12.83 -23.83 -29.26
C ASP A 27 12.16 -23.25 -30.51
N ALA A 28 12.91 -23.13 -31.57
CA ALA A 28 12.49 -22.66 -32.85
C ALA A 28 12.25 -23.86 -33.77
N THR A 29 11.04 -24.02 -34.27
CA THR A 29 10.84 -24.64 -35.61
C THR A 29 9.52 -24.20 -36.23
N SER A 30 9.65 -23.76 -37.45
CA SER A 30 8.68 -23.26 -38.41
C SER A 30 7.50 -24.18 -38.71
N GLN A 31 6.26 -23.58 -38.85
CA GLN A 31 5.34 -23.84 -39.96
C GLN A 31 4.23 -22.79 -40.07
N PRO A 32 3.84 -22.33 -41.28
CA PRO A 32 2.82 -21.33 -41.44
C PRO A 32 1.42 -21.95 -41.63
N ASP A 33 0.39 -21.16 -41.42
CA ASP A 33 -1.04 -21.35 -41.61
C ASP A 33 -1.85 -21.62 -40.33
N LYS A 34 -2.34 -20.52 -39.77
CA LYS A 34 -3.67 -20.36 -39.17
C LYS A 34 -3.87 -18.95 -38.61
N LEU A 35 -3.96 -17.98 -39.49
CA LEU A 35 -4.43 -16.63 -39.17
C LEU A 35 -5.96 -16.60 -39.25
N ALA A 36 -6.68 -16.97 -38.21
CA ALA A 36 -8.10 -16.61 -38.03
C ALA A 36 -8.73 -16.98 -36.66
N ALA A 37 -7.99 -17.50 -35.67
CA ALA A 37 -8.60 -17.95 -34.42
C ALA A 37 -8.00 -17.35 -33.14
N SER A 38 -7.12 -16.33 -33.20
CA SER A 38 -6.40 -15.83 -32.05
C SER A 38 -6.91 -14.51 -31.44
N ALA A 39 -7.86 -13.83 -32.08
CA ALA A 39 -8.36 -12.53 -31.56
C ALA A 39 -9.31 -12.65 -30.36
N GLY A 40 -9.96 -13.80 -30.16
CA GLY A 40 -10.92 -13.99 -29.05
C GLY A 40 -10.30 -14.48 -27.76
N LYS A 41 -9.12 -15.07 -27.80
CA LYS A 41 -8.45 -15.62 -26.61
C LYS A 41 -7.58 -14.59 -25.84
N SER A 42 -7.11 -13.55 -26.53
CA SER A 42 -6.25 -12.53 -25.92
C SER A 42 -7.03 -11.55 -25.02
N ALA A 43 -8.29 -11.26 -25.32
CA ALA A 43 -9.12 -10.36 -24.52
C ALA A 43 -9.57 -11.03 -23.20
N ALA A 44 -9.94 -12.30 -23.22
CA ALA A 44 -10.39 -13.02 -22.03
C ALA A 44 -9.23 -13.27 -21.02
N GLN A 45 -8.00 -13.49 -21.50
CA GLN A 45 -6.83 -13.64 -20.64
C GLN A 45 -6.43 -12.32 -19.98
N GLY A 46 -6.57 -11.18 -20.64
CA GLY A 46 -6.28 -9.87 -20.06
C GLY A 46 -7.23 -9.48 -18.93
N ASP A 47 -8.50 -9.86 -19.01
CA ASP A 47 -9.50 -9.61 -17.97
C ASP A 47 -9.28 -10.50 -16.74
N ASP A 48 -8.89 -11.77 -16.94
CA ASP A 48 -8.58 -12.69 -15.85
C ASP A 48 -7.30 -12.27 -15.10
N ASP A 49 -6.25 -11.85 -15.81
CA ASP A 49 -5.00 -11.35 -15.23
C ASP A 49 -5.24 -10.06 -14.43
N GLN A 50 -6.12 -9.19 -14.91
CA GLN A 50 -6.48 -7.94 -14.24
C GLN A 50 -7.30 -8.23 -12.97
N ALA A 51 -8.25 -9.14 -13.01
CA ALA A 51 -9.05 -9.54 -11.86
C ALA A 51 -8.17 -10.18 -10.77
N GLN A 52 -7.19 -11.01 -11.15
CA GLN A 52 -6.23 -11.61 -10.25
C GLN A 52 -5.35 -10.54 -9.57
N LEU A 53 -4.82 -9.59 -10.33
CA LEU A 53 -4.03 -8.47 -9.81
C LEU A 53 -4.82 -7.64 -8.79
N ASP A 54 -6.07 -7.32 -9.07
CA ASP A 54 -6.94 -6.57 -8.17
C ASP A 54 -7.22 -7.34 -6.88
N GLN A 55 -7.37 -8.66 -6.96
CA GLN A 55 -7.53 -9.53 -5.80
C GLN A 55 -6.25 -9.59 -4.96
N ASP A 56 -5.09 -9.73 -5.57
CA ASP A 56 -3.79 -9.77 -4.88
C ASP A 56 -3.51 -8.42 -4.16
N ILE A 57 -3.81 -7.31 -4.80
CA ILE A 57 -3.73 -5.98 -4.20
C ILE A 57 -4.67 -5.87 -2.98
N LYS A 58 -5.89 -6.39 -3.08
CA LYS A 58 -6.84 -6.38 -1.95
C LYS A 58 -6.31 -7.18 -0.77
N LEU A 59 -5.84 -8.40 -0.99
CA LEU A 59 -5.26 -9.26 0.05
C LEU A 59 -4.03 -8.62 0.70
N LEU A 60 -3.14 -8.02 -0.10
CA LEU A 60 -1.99 -7.28 0.41
C LEU A 60 -2.42 -6.13 1.33
N ARG A 61 -3.44 -5.37 0.95
CA ARG A 61 -3.96 -4.26 1.77
C ARG A 61 -4.55 -4.74 3.10
N GLU A 62 -5.31 -5.84 3.08
CA GLU A 62 -5.88 -6.44 4.29
C GLU A 62 -4.77 -6.92 5.22
N ASN A 63 -3.73 -7.53 4.69
CA ASN A 63 -2.56 -7.95 5.45
C ASN A 63 -1.83 -6.75 6.08
N VAL A 64 -1.56 -5.70 5.32
CA VAL A 64 -0.92 -4.47 5.83
C VAL A 64 -1.76 -3.83 6.96
N ARG A 65 -3.09 -3.80 6.82
CA ARG A 65 -3.99 -3.28 7.87
C ARG A 65 -3.91 -4.11 9.15
N SER A 66 -3.93 -5.43 9.02
CA SER A 66 -3.84 -6.35 10.15
C SER A 66 -2.50 -6.25 10.86
N GLN A 67 -1.41 -6.23 10.10
CA GLN A 67 -0.05 -6.04 10.64
C GLN A 67 0.10 -4.69 11.35
N LYS A 68 -0.46 -3.61 10.77
CA LYS A 68 -0.45 -2.29 11.41
C LYS A 68 -1.16 -2.31 12.76
N LYS A 69 -2.33 -2.94 12.86
CA LYS A 69 -3.07 -3.05 14.13
C LYS A 69 -2.26 -3.82 15.18
N LEU A 70 -1.59 -4.91 14.79
CA LEU A 70 -0.70 -5.67 15.68
C LEU A 70 0.50 -4.84 16.15
N ILE A 71 1.14 -4.08 15.25
CA ILE A 71 2.25 -3.18 15.61
C ILE A 71 1.79 -2.11 16.60
N VAL A 72 0.64 -1.50 16.38
CA VAL A 72 0.05 -0.53 17.29
C VAL A 72 -0.22 -1.17 18.66
N ALA A 73 -0.88 -2.34 18.70
CA ALA A 73 -1.18 -3.04 19.93
C ALA A 73 0.08 -3.38 20.75
N ALA A 74 1.13 -3.85 20.08
CA ALA A 74 2.39 -4.23 20.72
C ALA A 74 3.19 -3.05 21.29
N ASN A 75 3.04 -1.85 20.73
CA ASN A 75 3.87 -0.69 21.09
C ASN A 75 3.15 0.33 21.99
N MET A 76 1.82 0.37 21.97
CA MET A 76 1.07 1.38 22.73
C MET A 76 1.00 1.08 24.24
N GLN A 77 1.13 -0.19 24.66
CA GLN A 77 1.10 -0.63 26.07
C GLN A 77 -0.11 -0.04 26.83
N LEU A 78 -1.31 -0.13 26.23
CA LEU A 78 -2.53 0.40 26.82
C LEU A 78 -3.01 -0.48 27.98
N THR A 79 -3.54 0.14 29.04
CA THR A 79 -4.35 -0.57 30.04
C THR A 79 -5.66 -1.05 29.44
N GLY A 80 -6.33 -1.99 30.08
CA GLY A 80 -7.64 -2.49 29.60
C GLY A 80 -8.65 -1.35 29.37
N ALA A 81 -8.75 -0.42 30.35
CA ALA A 81 -9.66 0.72 30.27
C ALA A 81 -9.30 1.74 29.17
N GLU A 82 -8.01 1.91 28.87
CA GLU A 82 -7.56 2.74 27.73
C GLU A 82 -7.84 2.03 26.42
N ALA A 83 -7.59 0.73 26.32
CA ALA A 83 -7.81 -0.07 25.11
C ALA A 83 -9.29 -0.05 24.70
N GLU A 84 -10.24 -0.19 25.64
CA GLU A 84 -11.67 -0.14 25.36
C GLU A 84 -12.10 1.18 24.69
N LYS A 85 -11.46 2.30 25.05
CA LYS A 85 -11.76 3.62 24.48
C LYS A 85 -10.95 3.91 23.21
N PHE A 86 -9.73 3.39 23.12
CA PHE A 86 -8.82 3.63 22.02
C PHE A 86 -9.23 2.92 20.73
N TRP A 87 -9.55 1.62 20.81
CA TRP A 87 -9.80 0.82 19.60
C TRP A 87 -10.97 1.32 18.74
N PRO A 88 -12.10 1.79 19.28
CA PRO A 88 -13.15 2.39 18.44
C PRO A 88 -12.68 3.62 17.66
N VAL A 89 -11.86 4.49 18.28
CA VAL A 89 -11.29 5.67 17.60
C VAL A 89 -10.27 5.24 16.53
N TYR A 90 -9.44 4.26 16.86
CA TYR A 90 -8.48 3.68 15.92
C TYR A 90 -9.18 3.05 14.70
N ASP A 91 -10.20 2.25 14.91
CA ASP A 91 -10.91 1.56 13.82
C ASP A 91 -11.59 2.58 12.88
N GLN A 92 -12.14 3.68 13.42
CA GLN A 92 -12.66 4.78 12.60
C GLN A 92 -11.56 5.50 11.83
N TYR A 93 -10.44 5.83 12.47
CA TYR A 93 -9.27 6.40 11.82
C TYR A 93 -8.73 5.50 10.69
N ALA A 94 -8.59 4.22 10.99
CA ALA A 94 -8.10 3.23 10.02
C ALA A 94 -9.04 3.09 8.81
N ALA A 95 -10.36 3.15 9.03
CA ALA A 95 -11.35 3.12 7.96
C ALA A 95 -11.28 4.38 7.08
N ASP A 96 -11.12 5.57 7.66
CA ASP A 96 -10.97 6.80 6.90
C ASP A 96 -9.64 6.84 6.14
N LEU A 97 -8.54 6.40 6.76
CA LEU A 97 -7.23 6.28 6.10
C LEU A 97 -7.26 5.27 4.94
N ALA A 98 -8.03 4.20 5.08
CA ALA A 98 -8.18 3.21 4.03
C ALA A 98 -8.77 3.81 2.75
N LYS A 99 -9.77 4.69 2.85
CA LYS A 99 -10.37 5.38 1.69
C LYS A 99 -9.33 6.22 0.93
N ILE A 100 -8.46 6.92 1.67
CA ILE A 100 -7.39 7.72 1.05
C ILE A 100 -6.35 6.81 0.38
N ASN A 101 -5.98 5.71 1.03
CA ASN A 101 -5.05 4.74 0.46
C ASN A 101 -5.63 4.02 -0.76
N ASP A 102 -6.95 3.84 -0.83
CA ASP A 102 -7.62 3.31 -2.03
C ASP A 102 -7.49 4.28 -3.21
N MET A 103 -7.64 5.59 -2.99
CA MET A 103 -7.36 6.62 -4.02
C MET A 103 -5.89 6.61 -4.44
N LYS A 104 -4.96 6.50 -3.47
CA LYS A 104 -3.52 6.37 -3.75
C LYS A 104 -3.22 5.17 -4.65
N ALA A 105 -3.83 4.04 -4.39
CA ALA A 105 -3.61 2.83 -5.17
C ALA A 105 -4.17 2.92 -6.59
N VAL A 106 -5.34 3.54 -6.77
CA VAL A 106 -5.89 3.81 -8.11
C VAL A 106 -4.94 4.72 -8.90
N LEU A 107 -4.43 5.77 -8.26
CA LEU A 107 -3.47 6.69 -8.88
C LEU A 107 -2.16 6.00 -9.29
N ILE A 108 -1.65 5.09 -8.46
CA ILE A 108 -0.44 4.32 -8.75
C ILE A 108 -0.70 3.36 -9.92
N LYS A 109 -1.84 2.68 -9.94
CA LYS A 109 -2.22 1.78 -11.03
C LYS A 109 -2.32 2.54 -12.36
N ASP A 110 -3.00 3.69 -12.36
CA ASP A 110 -3.11 4.56 -13.54
C ASP A 110 -1.73 5.02 -14.04
N TYR A 111 -0.85 5.42 -13.13
CA TYR A 111 0.54 5.78 -13.45
C TYR A 111 1.28 4.63 -14.14
N LEU A 112 1.26 3.43 -13.56
CA LEU A 112 1.99 2.28 -14.11
C LEU A 112 1.45 1.83 -15.47
N GLN A 113 0.13 1.93 -15.69
CA GLN A 113 -0.50 1.56 -16.96
C GLN A 113 -0.20 2.54 -18.10
N ASN A 114 0.07 3.81 -17.77
CA ASN A 114 0.26 4.87 -18.76
C ASN A 114 1.71 5.40 -18.83
N LEU A 115 2.65 4.81 -18.06
CA LEU A 115 4.00 5.33 -17.89
C LEU A 115 4.69 5.61 -19.23
N ASP A 116 4.70 4.64 -20.15
CA ASP A 116 5.41 4.72 -21.43
C ASP A 116 4.73 5.65 -22.45
N SER A 117 3.46 6.01 -22.24
CA SER A 117 2.67 6.85 -23.14
C SER A 117 2.30 8.20 -22.56
N MET A 118 2.75 8.48 -21.33
CA MET A 118 2.39 9.69 -20.58
C MET A 118 3.02 10.94 -21.18
N ASN A 119 2.19 11.91 -21.60
CA ASN A 119 2.68 13.21 -22.04
C ASN A 119 2.96 14.15 -20.85
N GLY A 120 3.59 15.30 -21.12
CA GLY A 120 3.99 16.27 -20.08
C GLY A 120 2.83 16.76 -19.20
N GLU A 121 1.66 17.02 -19.78
CA GLU A 121 0.47 17.46 -19.03
C GLU A 121 -0.06 16.36 -18.10
N GLN A 122 -0.09 15.12 -18.58
CA GLN A 122 -0.47 13.95 -17.77
C GLN A 122 0.52 13.73 -16.63
N ALA A 123 1.83 13.88 -16.88
CA ALA A 123 2.86 13.76 -15.86
C ALA A 123 2.71 14.83 -14.77
N GLU A 124 2.49 16.10 -15.13
CA GLU A 124 2.20 17.17 -14.17
C GLU A 124 0.90 16.91 -13.40
N SER A 125 -0.15 16.43 -14.07
CA SER A 125 -1.42 16.05 -13.41
C SER A 125 -1.22 14.96 -12.38
N TYR A 126 -0.39 13.96 -12.69
CA TYR A 126 -0.03 12.89 -11.73
C TYR A 126 0.64 13.47 -10.48
N VAL A 127 1.64 14.37 -10.64
CA VAL A 127 2.32 15.02 -9.51
C VAL A 127 1.33 15.75 -8.61
N ARG A 128 0.41 16.55 -9.21
CA ARG A 128 -0.62 17.27 -8.42
C ARG A 128 -1.56 16.32 -7.67
N LYS A 129 -2.03 15.26 -8.33
CA LYS A 129 -2.89 14.25 -7.71
C LYS A 129 -2.17 13.52 -6.57
N ARG A 130 -0.88 13.20 -6.78
CA ARG A 130 -0.05 12.57 -5.74
C ARG A 130 0.11 13.46 -4.52
N ALA A 131 0.41 14.74 -4.72
CA ALA A 131 0.52 15.73 -3.64
C ALA A 131 -0.81 15.87 -2.87
N ALA A 132 -1.95 15.91 -3.55
CA ALA A 132 -3.26 16.00 -2.93
C ALA A 132 -3.61 14.77 -2.05
N VAL A 133 -3.16 13.58 -2.45
CA VAL A 133 -3.30 12.37 -1.62
C VAL A 133 -2.46 12.48 -0.34
N GLU A 134 -1.20 12.91 -0.43
CA GLU A 134 -0.34 13.09 0.75
C GLU A 134 -0.90 14.19 1.69
N GLU A 135 -1.42 15.28 1.14
CA GLU A 135 -2.11 16.32 1.90
C GLU A 135 -3.33 15.73 2.63
N SER A 136 -4.14 14.92 1.96
CA SER A 136 -5.33 14.28 2.54
C SER A 136 -4.96 13.38 3.72
N ILE A 137 -3.85 12.63 3.65
CA ILE A 137 -3.34 11.82 4.75
C ILE A 137 -2.92 12.72 5.93
N MET A 138 -2.24 13.84 5.66
CA MET A 138 -1.83 14.77 6.70
C MET A 138 -3.03 15.43 7.38
N GLN A 139 -4.01 15.88 6.61
CA GLN A 139 -5.24 16.47 7.14
C GLN A 139 -6.04 15.47 7.98
N LEU A 140 -6.11 14.20 7.55
CA LEU A 140 -6.73 13.15 8.34
C LEU A 140 -6.05 12.97 9.70
N ARG A 141 -4.72 12.91 9.72
CA ARG A 141 -3.94 12.82 10.97
C ARG A 141 -4.27 13.98 11.91
N LEU A 142 -4.22 15.22 11.41
CA LEU A 142 -4.54 16.41 12.19
C LEU A 142 -5.97 16.39 12.73
N LYS A 143 -6.95 15.94 11.93
CA LYS A 143 -8.36 15.78 12.34
C LYS A 143 -8.49 14.82 13.52
N TYR A 144 -7.67 13.75 13.56
CA TYR A 144 -7.78 12.73 14.60
C TYR A 144 -6.93 13.00 15.85
N VAL A 145 -5.98 13.94 15.83
CA VAL A 145 -5.21 14.32 17.05
C VAL A 145 -6.14 14.62 18.23
N PRO A 146 -7.15 15.49 18.13
CA PRO A 146 -8.05 15.75 19.26
C PRO A 146 -8.94 14.56 19.64
N ALA A 147 -9.29 13.69 18.68
CA ALA A 147 -10.07 12.50 18.96
C ALA A 147 -9.30 11.49 19.81
N PHE A 148 -8.03 11.22 19.46
CA PHE A 148 -7.12 10.41 20.26
C PHE A 148 -6.79 11.08 21.60
N GLY A 149 -6.61 12.40 21.66
CA GLY A 149 -6.35 13.14 22.87
C GLY A 149 -7.48 13.09 23.93
N LYS A 150 -8.70 12.70 23.54
CA LYS A 150 -9.81 12.45 24.49
C LYS A 150 -9.71 11.09 25.19
N VAL A 151 -8.97 10.14 24.63
CA VAL A 151 -8.90 8.74 25.11
C VAL A 151 -7.48 8.33 25.52
N LEU A 152 -6.47 9.11 25.16
CA LEU A 152 -5.06 8.89 25.44
C LEU A 152 -4.45 10.13 26.10
N SER A 153 -3.35 9.93 26.83
CA SER A 153 -2.47 11.04 27.23
C SER A 153 -1.78 11.67 26.00
N GLY A 154 -1.31 12.90 26.12
CA GLY A 154 -0.57 13.58 25.04
C GLY A 154 0.65 12.79 24.55
N ARG A 155 1.38 12.11 25.47
CA ARG A 155 2.52 11.25 25.11
C ARG A 155 2.09 10.00 24.34
N GLN A 156 1.01 9.36 24.75
CA GLN A 156 0.48 8.19 24.05
C GLN A 156 -0.09 8.58 22.68
N THR A 157 -0.76 9.75 22.57
CA THR A 157 -1.22 10.29 21.28
C THR A 157 -0.04 10.51 20.34
N ALA A 158 1.04 11.15 20.81
CA ALA A 158 2.24 11.36 20.03
C ALA A 158 2.90 10.03 19.62
N LEU A 159 2.99 9.06 20.53
CA LEU A 159 3.51 7.73 20.25
C LEU A 159 2.71 7.01 19.16
N PHE A 160 1.37 7.07 19.24
CA PHE A 160 0.50 6.48 18.21
C PHE A 160 0.82 7.06 16.82
N PHE A 161 0.89 8.39 16.67
CA PHE A 161 1.20 8.99 15.38
C PHE A 161 2.63 8.74 14.93
N GLN A 162 3.60 8.60 15.83
CA GLN A 162 4.96 8.17 15.47
C GLN A 162 4.98 6.74 14.90
N ILE A 163 4.19 5.83 15.48
CA ILE A 163 4.04 4.46 14.95
C ILE A 163 3.36 4.51 13.57
N ASP A 164 2.27 5.27 13.44
CA ASP A 164 1.53 5.44 12.20
C ASP A 164 2.41 5.95 11.05
N TRP A 165 3.23 6.99 11.32
CA TRP A 165 4.19 7.52 10.34
C TRP A 165 5.25 6.49 9.93
N ARG A 166 5.82 5.76 10.89
CA ARG A 166 6.84 4.74 10.59
C ARG A 166 6.29 3.61 9.72
N VAL A 167 5.07 3.15 10.00
CA VAL A 167 4.41 2.16 9.15
C VAL A 167 4.15 2.72 7.75
N GLY A 168 3.73 3.98 7.64
CA GLY A 168 3.58 4.68 6.35
C GLY A 168 4.87 4.72 5.56
N LEU A 169 6.00 5.08 6.20
CA LEU A 169 7.32 5.11 5.56
C LEU A 169 7.77 3.73 5.03
N LEU A 170 7.43 2.64 5.72
CA LEU A 170 7.75 1.29 5.24
C LEU A 170 6.98 0.95 3.96
N VAL A 171 5.72 1.37 3.85
CA VAL A 171 4.92 1.22 2.63
C VAL A 171 5.49 2.08 1.50
N ASP A 172 5.83 3.33 1.77
CA ASP A 172 6.40 4.25 0.78
C ASP A 172 7.78 3.77 0.28
N LEU A 173 8.58 3.14 1.14
CA LEU A 173 9.85 2.51 0.73
C LEU A 173 9.64 1.38 -0.29
N GLN A 174 8.57 0.60 -0.18
CA GLN A 174 8.24 -0.41 -1.19
C GLN A 174 7.81 0.25 -2.51
N LEU A 175 7.04 1.33 -2.43
CA LEU A 175 6.62 2.10 -3.61
C LEU A 175 7.79 2.83 -4.31
N ALA A 176 8.86 3.15 -3.58
CA ALA A 176 10.07 3.75 -4.16
C ALA A 176 10.81 2.85 -5.18
N ARG A 177 10.40 1.58 -5.30
CA ARG A 177 10.91 0.64 -6.32
C ARG A 177 10.18 0.72 -7.65
N MET A 178 9.10 1.52 -7.74
CA MET A 178 8.37 1.71 -8.99
C MET A 178 9.25 2.40 -10.03
N PRO A 179 9.07 2.10 -11.34
CA PRO A 179 9.79 2.76 -12.41
C PRO A 179 9.50 4.26 -12.41
N MET A 180 10.49 5.05 -12.83
CA MET A 180 10.36 6.50 -13.01
C MET A 180 10.05 6.83 -14.48
N ILE A 181 9.51 8.03 -14.71
CA ILE A 181 9.32 8.59 -16.04
C ILE A 181 10.71 8.83 -16.65
N ASP A 182 10.92 8.36 -17.87
CA ASP A 182 12.12 8.70 -18.63
C ASP A 182 12.10 10.17 -19.07
N PRO A 183 13.26 10.88 -19.09
CA PRO A 183 13.33 12.29 -19.44
C PRO A 183 13.08 12.56 -20.93
#